data_41899100538af848a85dbb4a354b8f2a
#
_entry.id   41899100538af848a85dbb4a354b8f2a
#
_cell.length_a   1.000
_cell.length_b   1.000
_cell.length_c   1.000
_cell.angle_alpha   90.00
_cell.angle_beta   90.00
_cell.angle_gamma   90.00
#
_symmetry.space_group_name_H-M   'P 1'
#
loop_
_entity.id
_entity.type
_entity.pdbx_description
1 polymer ?
#
loop_
_entity_poly.entity_id
_entity_poly.type
_entity_poly.pdbx_seq_one_letter_code
_entity_poly.pdbx_strand_id
1 'polypeptide(L)'
;MSILIVDDEKEIADLVDVILRNEGYETLKYYDSLAAQKEIEKNNSIDLAILDVMMPGIDGFALCSKIREQYTYPIIMLTARVGDVDKITGLTIGADDYVTKPFNPLELLARVRAQLRRYKNYSAAKPQERETFESKGLYINRQEHTVSLFDEPVILTPTEFEILWLLCENAGNVVSSEKIFETVWKEDYLDSNNTVMVHIRRIRDKLKEPPRNPKIIKTVWGVGYKVEK
;
A
#
# COMPACT_ATOMS: atom_id res chain seq x y z
N MET A 1 6.62 -16.29 6.52
CA MET A 1 5.87 -15.29 5.76
C MET A 1 5.85 -15.71 4.32
N SER A 2 4.66 -15.74 3.74
CA SER A 2 4.43 -16.23 2.39
C SER A 2 4.25 -15.06 1.42
N ILE A 3 5.05 -15.01 0.36
CA ILE A 3 5.05 -13.95 -0.64
C ILE A 3 4.62 -14.55 -1.99
N LEU A 4 3.56 -14.01 -2.57
CA LEU A 4 3.12 -14.35 -3.91
C LEU A 4 3.94 -13.57 -4.94
N ILE A 5 4.46 -14.23 -5.96
CA ILE A 5 5.20 -13.66 -7.08
C ILE A 5 4.49 -14.05 -8.36
N VAL A 6 4.10 -13.06 -9.18
CA VAL A 6 3.44 -13.29 -10.47
C VAL A 6 4.11 -12.41 -11.53
N ASP A 7 4.79 -13.05 -12.48
CA ASP A 7 5.49 -12.40 -13.58
C ASP A 7 5.63 -13.39 -14.75
N ASP A 8 5.20 -13.04 -15.95
CA ASP A 8 5.28 -13.93 -17.11
C ASP A 8 6.72 -14.06 -17.66
N GLU A 9 7.60 -13.12 -17.35
CA GLU A 9 9.03 -13.21 -17.57
C GLU A 9 9.68 -14.14 -16.54
N LYS A 10 9.89 -15.40 -16.89
CA LYS A 10 10.42 -16.43 -15.98
C LYS A 10 11.72 -16.01 -15.29
N GLU A 11 12.61 -15.37 -16.03
CA GLU A 11 13.91 -14.92 -15.52
C GLU A 11 13.75 -13.91 -14.38
N ILE A 12 12.76 -13.01 -14.47
CA ILE A 12 12.46 -12.03 -13.45
C ILE A 12 11.79 -12.68 -12.24
N ALA A 13 10.77 -13.51 -12.47
CA ALA A 13 10.12 -14.25 -11.40
C ALA A 13 11.11 -15.14 -10.62
N ASP A 14 12.01 -15.83 -11.32
CA ASP A 14 13.04 -16.68 -10.72
C ASP A 14 14.06 -15.86 -9.93
N LEU A 15 14.48 -14.71 -10.45
CA LEU A 15 15.37 -13.79 -9.73
C LEU A 15 14.75 -13.30 -8.42
N VAL A 16 13.49 -12.86 -8.48
CA VAL A 16 12.75 -12.39 -7.29
C VAL A 16 12.59 -13.52 -6.27
N ASP A 17 12.24 -14.74 -6.75
CA ASP A 17 12.10 -15.92 -5.91
C ASP A 17 13.40 -16.24 -5.16
N VAL A 18 14.53 -16.27 -5.86
CA VAL A 18 15.85 -16.55 -5.26
C VAL A 18 16.22 -15.48 -4.21
N ILE A 19 16.01 -14.20 -4.52
CA ILE A 19 16.31 -13.10 -3.60
C ILE A 19 15.49 -13.26 -2.30
N LEU A 20 14.19 -13.53 -2.42
CA LEU A 20 13.31 -13.61 -1.26
C LEU A 20 13.54 -14.87 -0.44
N ARG A 21 13.80 -16.01 -1.07
CA ARG A 21 14.15 -17.25 -0.35
C ARG A 21 15.47 -17.15 0.41
N ASN A 22 16.44 -16.47 -0.14
CA ASN A 22 17.72 -16.22 0.55
C ASN A 22 17.55 -15.38 1.82
N GLU A 23 16.47 -14.58 1.90
CA GLU A 23 16.09 -13.81 3.08
C GLU A 23 15.15 -14.56 4.04
N GLY A 24 14.88 -15.84 3.76
CA GLY A 24 14.07 -16.71 4.61
C GLY A 24 12.57 -16.57 4.43
N TYR A 25 12.10 -15.97 3.32
CA TYR A 25 10.68 -15.93 2.99
C TYR A 25 10.24 -17.20 2.27
N GLU A 26 9.02 -17.63 2.52
CA GLU A 26 8.34 -18.62 1.69
C GLU A 26 7.76 -17.92 0.46
N THR A 27 7.87 -18.52 -0.72
CA THR A 27 7.42 -17.92 -1.96
C THR A 27 6.47 -18.84 -2.72
N LEU A 28 5.41 -18.24 -3.26
CA LEU A 28 4.46 -18.85 -4.18
C LEU A 28 4.65 -18.18 -5.54
N LYS A 29 5.31 -18.86 -6.47
CA LYS A 29 5.71 -18.28 -7.76
C LYS A 29 4.86 -18.80 -8.90
N TYR A 30 4.34 -17.87 -9.70
CA TYR A 30 3.52 -18.14 -10.88
C TYR A 30 4.01 -17.33 -12.08
N TYR A 31 4.03 -17.95 -13.26
CA TYR A 31 4.34 -17.33 -14.55
C TYR A 31 3.07 -17.04 -15.37
N ASP A 32 1.92 -17.28 -14.78
CA ASP A 32 0.60 -17.14 -15.41
C ASP A 32 -0.39 -16.56 -14.41
N SER A 33 -1.05 -15.48 -14.81
CA SER A 33 -1.97 -14.75 -13.96
C SER A 33 -3.24 -15.54 -13.60
N LEU A 34 -3.70 -16.44 -14.48
CA LEU A 34 -4.88 -17.27 -14.19
C LEU A 34 -4.55 -18.35 -13.15
N ALA A 35 -3.35 -18.93 -13.22
CA ALA A 35 -2.88 -19.87 -12.22
C ALA A 35 -2.72 -19.21 -10.86
N ALA A 36 -2.14 -18.00 -10.84
CA ALA A 36 -2.01 -17.18 -9.63
C ALA A 36 -3.38 -16.81 -9.02
N GLN A 37 -4.36 -16.43 -9.85
CA GLN A 37 -5.71 -16.13 -9.38
C GLN A 37 -6.34 -17.33 -8.66
N LYS A 38 -6.23 -18.53 -9.22
CA LYS A 38 -6.76 -19.77 -8.60
C LYS A 38 -6.09 -20.07 -7.25
N GLU A 39 -4.83 -19.72 -7.10
CA GLU A 39 -4.12 -19.86 -5.82
C GLU A 39 -4.62 -18.84 -4.80
N ILE A 40 -4.79 -17.58 -5.19
CA ILE A 40 -5.32 -16.51 -4.32
C ILE A 40 -6.70 -16.91 -3.76
N GLU A 41 -7.56 -17.49 -4.58
CA GLU A 41 -8.90 -17.93 -4.17
C GLU A 41 -8.89 -19.06 -3.13
N LYS A 42 -7.81 -19.84 -3.06
CA LYS A 42 -7.67 -21.02 -2.17
C LYS A 42 -6.83 -20.73 -0.93
N ASN A 43 -5.91 -19.79 -1.01
CA ASN A 43 -4.85 -19.62 -0.03
C ASN A 43 -4.98 -18.28 0.69
N ASN A 44 -5.44 -18.33 1.95
CA ASN A 44 -5.59 -17.15 2.81
C ASN A 44 -4.30 -16.79 3.58
N SER A 45 -3.17 -17.46 3.31
CA SER A 45 -1.91 -17.27 4.06
C SER A 45 -0.87 -16.41 3.34
N ILE A 46 -1.29 -15.60 2.35
CA ILE A 46 -0.41 -14.68 1.65
C ILE A 46 -0.24 -13.41 2.49
N ASP A 47 1.03 -13.06 2.77
CA ASP A 47 1.40 -11.87 3.55
C ASP A 47 1.76 -10.66 2.67
N LEU A 48 2.14 -10.88 1.40
CA LEU A 48 2.47 -9.85 0.42
C LEU A 48 2.38 -10.42 -1.00
N ALA A 49 1.99 -9.60 -1.97
CA ALA A 49 2.08 -9.96 -3.39
C ALA A 49 3.02 -9.03 -4.16
N ILE A 50 3.79 -9.61 -5.09
CA ILE A 50 4.58 -8.92 -6.09
C ILE A 50 4.01 -9.30 -7.45
N LEU A 51 3.51 -8.32 -8.19
CA LEU A 51 2.78 -8.53 -9.43
C LEU A 51 3.44 -7.77 -10.58
N ASP A 52 3.73 -8.43 -11.67
CA ASP A 52 4.05 -7.71 -12.90
C ASP A 52 2.79 -7.03 -13.48
N VAL A 53 2.97 -5.84 -14.03
CA VAL A 53 1.87 -5.08 -14.64
C VAL A 53 1.50 -5.65 -15.99
N MET A 54 2.49 -6.04 -16.80
CA MET A 54 2.33 -6.37 -18.20
C MET A 54 2.31 -7.89 -18.41
N MET A 55 1.21 -8.53 -18.08
CA MET A 55 1.06 -9.97 -18.29
C MET A 55 -0.01 -10.30 -19.35
N PRO A 56 0.15 -11.37 -20.14
CA PRO A 56 -0.88 -11.84 -21.05
C PRO A 56 -2.10 -12.36 -20.30
N GLY A 57 -3.29 -12.12 -20.86
CA GLY A 57 -4.55 -12.56 -20.28
C GLY A 57 -5.09 -11.58 -19.23
N ILE A 58 -4.89 -11.87 -17.96
CA ILE A 58 -5.24 -10.95 -16.86
C ILE A 58 -3.97 -10.15 -16.53
N ASP A 59 -4.00 -8.84 -16.75
CA ASP A 59 -2.89 -7.98 -16.39
C ASP A 59 -2.77 -7.80 -14.85
N GLY A 60 -1.63 -7.27 -14.41
CA GLY A 60 -1.38 -7.09 -12.98
C GLY A 60 -2.35 -6.16 -12.30
N PHE A 61 -2.90 -5.19 -13.01
CA PHE A 61 -3.89 -4.26 -12.47
C PHE A 61 -5.22 -4.97 -12.19
N ALA A 62 -5.69 -5.78 -13.12
CA ALA A 62 -6.90 -6.57 -12.95
C ALA A 62 -6.74 -7.60 -11.83
N LEU A 63 -5.56 -8.23 -11.71
CA LEU A 63 -5.25 -9.16 -10.63
C LEU A 63 -5.21 -8.44 -9.26
N CYS A 64 -4.59 -7.25 -9.19
CA CYS A 64 -4.57 -6.40 -8.01
C CYS A 64 -5.99 -6.03 -7.57
N SER A 65 -6.86 -5.60 -8.50
CA SER A 65 -8.27 -5.28 -8.21
C SER A 65 -9.00 -6.47 -7.59
N LYS A 66 -8.84 -7.67 -8.16
CA LYS A 66 -9.45 -8.90 -7.62
C LYS A 66 -8.95 -9.23 -6.20
N ILE A 67 -7.66 -9.07 -5.94
CA ILE A 67 -7.10 -9.26 -4.60
C ILE A 67 -7.77 -8.29 -3.62
N ARG A 68 -7.95 -7.04 -4.02
CA ARG A 68 -8.54 -5.99 -3.16
C ARG A 68 -10.03 -6.16 -2.85
N GLU A 69 -10.74 -6.99 -3.60
CA GLU A 69 -12.12 -7.35 -3.26
C GLU A 69 -12.22 -8.15 -1.93
N GLN A 70 -11.15 -8.86 -1.56
CA GLN A 70 -11.18 -9.79 -0.42
C GLN A 70 -10.04 -9.57 0.59
N TYR A 71 -8.90 -9.02 0.16
CA TYR A 71 -7.67 -8.98 0.95
C TYR A 71 -7.05 -7.59 1.03
N THR A 72 -6.41 -7.32 2.18
CA THR A 72 -5.72 -6.05 2.47
C THR A 72 -4.20 -6.19 2.60
N TYR A 73 -3.64 -7.39 2.39
CA TYR A 73 -2.19 -7.55 2.41
C TYR A 73 -1.50 -6.68 1.36
N PRO A 74 -0.26 -6.22 1.63
CA PRO A 74 0.43 -5.29 0.72
C PRO A 74 0.70 -5.89 -0.66
N ILE A 75 0.59 -5.04 -1.68
CA ILE A 75 0.87 -5.36 -3.07
C ILE A 75 1.93 -4.40 -3.61
N ILE A 76 3.02 -4.98 -4.15
CA ILE A 76 4.05 -4.25 -4.88
C ILE A 76 3.89 -4.58 -6.37
N MET A 77 3.79 -3.55 -7.21
CA MET A 77 3.74 -3.74 -8.66
C MET A 77 5.15 -3.65 -9.26
N LEU A 78 5.50 -4.59 -10.13
CA LEU A 78 6.67 -4.47 -11.00
C LEU A 78 6.22 -3.93 -12.35
N THR A 79 6.94 -2.96 -12.93
CA THR A 79 6.54 -2.36 -14.21
C THR A 79 7.75 -1.95 -15.05
N ALA A 80 7.69 -2.24 -16.34
CA ALA A 80 8.63 -1.70 -17.33
C ALA A 80 8.33 -0.23 -17.71
N ARG A 81 7.17 0.28 -17.30
CA ARG A 81 6.70 1.62 -17.68
C ARG A 81 7.15 2.67 -16.67
N VAL A 82 7.87 3.67 -17.16
CA VAL A 82 8.38 4.80 -16.37
C VAL A 82 7.36 5.95 -16.27
N GLY A 83 6.22 5.85 -17.00
CA GLY A 83 5.23 6.93 -17.08
C GLY A 83 4.46 7.14 -15.76
N ASP A 84 4.33 8.41 -15.35
CA ASP A 84 3.56 8.79 -14.15
C ASP A 84 2.11 8.32 -14.21
N VAL A 85 1.50 8.24 -15.40
CA VAL A 85 0.13 7.81 -15.60
C VAL A 85 -0.07 6.35 -15.20
N ASP A 86 0.88 5.46 -15.52
CA ASP A 86 0.78 4.04 -15.19
C ASP A 86 0.99 3.79 -13.68
N LYS A 87 1.90 4.53 -13.05
CA LYS A 87 2.10 4.51 -11.59
C LYS A 87 0.83 4.99 -10.87
N ILE A 88 0.26 6.10 -11.32
CA ILE A 88 -0.99 6.64 -10.76
C ILE A 88 -2.14 5.65 -10.93
N THR A 89 -2.24 5.00 -12.10
CA THR A 89 -3.29 4.02 -12.39
C THR A 89 -3.20 2.82 -11.45
N GLY A 90 -2.04 2.22 -11.29
CA GLY A 90 -1.88 1.05 -10.42
C GLY A 90 -2.07 1.36 -8.95
N LEU A 91 -1.54 2.47 -8.47
CA LEU A 91 -1.81 2.93 -7.11
C LEU A 91 -3.30 3.24 -6.92
N THR A 92 -4.00 3.78 -7.92
CA THR A 92 -5.45 4.03 -7.86
C THR A 92 -6.24 2.73 -7.74
N ILE A 93 -5.78 1.64 -8.40
CA ILE A 93 -6.44 0.32 -8.40
C ILE A 93 -6.27 -0.41 -7.07
N GLY A 94 -5.19 -0.18 -6.32
CA GLY A 94 -5.04 -0.83 -5.03
C GLY A 94 -3.64 -1.24 -4.62
N ALA A 95 -2.63 -1.03 -5.45
CA ALA A 95 -1.24 -1.29 -5.07
C ALA A 95 -0.77 -0.37 -3.93
N ASP A 96 0.13 -0.86 -3.09
CA ASP A 96 0.72 -0.12 -1.98
C ASP A 96 2.08 0.49 -2.35
N ASP A 97 2.75 -0.09 -3.34
CA ASP A 97 4.05 0.37 -3.80
C ASP A 97 4.33 -0.05 -5.25
N TYR A 98 5.41 0.49 -5.81
CA TYR A 98 5.82 0.35 -7.19
C TYR A 98 7.33 0.18 -7.31
N VAL A 99 7.76 -0.72 -8.19
CA VAL A 99 9.17 -0.90 -8.56
C VAL A 99 9.28 -0.95 -10.07
N THR A 100 10.13 -0.10 -10.64
CA THR A 100 10.35 -0.05 -12.11
C THR A 100 11.40 -1.06 -12.54
N LYS A 101 11.11 -1.80 -13.61
CA LYS A 101 12.08 -2.67 -14.30
C LYS A 101 12.96 -1.83 -15.25
N PRO A 102 14.31 -2.03 -15.29
CA PRO A 102 15.07 -2.92 -14.44
C PRO A 102 15.23 -2.37 -13.02
N PHE A 103 15.14 -3.22 -12.02
CA PHE A 103 15.25 -2.82 -10.62
C PHE A 103 16.53 -3.31 -9.96
N ASN A 104 16.94 -2.59 -8.92
CA ASN A 104 18.00 -3.08 -8.03
C ASN A 104 17.40 -4.12 -7.06
N PRO A 105 17.98 -5.34 -6.97
CA PRO A 105 17.53 -6.36 -6.02
C PRO A 105 17.44 -5.88 -4.57
N LEU A 106 18.37 -5.05 -4.13
CA LEU A 106 18.38 -4.50 -2.77
C LEU A 106 17.24 -3.49 -2.56
N GLU A 107 16.86 -2.73 -3.60
CA GLU A 107 15.71 -1.83 -3.54
C GLU A 107 14.41 -2.62 -3.38
N LEU A 108 14.18 -3.62 -4.22
CA LEU A 108 13.00 -4.48 -4.10
C LEU A 108 12.91 -5.11 -2.70
N LEU A 109 14.02 -5.63 -2.20
CA LEU A 109 14.08 -6.25 -0.88
C LEU A 109 13.76 -5.24 0.24
N ALA A 110 14.28 -4.02 0.17
CA ALA A 110 14.00 -2.98 1.14
C ALA A 110 12.50 -2.65 1.17
N ARG A 111 11.85 -2.53 0.00
CA ARG A 111 10.41 -2.30 -0.13
C ARG A 111 9.58 -3.45 0.42
N VAL A 112 9.93 -4.70 0.10
CA VAL A 112 9.28 -5.90 0.65
C VAL A 112 9.36 -5.89 2.19
N ARG A 113 10.55 -5.65 2.75
CA ARG A 113 10.73 -5.57 4.20
C ARG A 113 9.91 -4.44 4.84
N ALA A 114 9.84 -3.28 4.20
CA ALA A 114 9.06 -2.15 4.67
C ALA A 114 7.55 -2.48 4.68
N GLN A 115 7.03 -3.08 3.62
CA GLN A 115 5.63 -3.48 3.50
C GLN A 115 5.27 -4.57 4.52
N LEU A 116 6.07 -5.62 4.63
CA LEU A 116 5.84 -6.71 5.59
C LEU A 116 5.94 -6.24 7.04
N ARG A 117 6.85 -5.31 7.36
CA ARG A 117 6.93 -4.71 8.70
C ARG A 117 5.65 -3.95 9.05
N ARG A 118 5.09 -3.16 8.12
CA ARG A 118 3.79 -2.47 8.30
C ARG A 118 2.68 -3.48 8.53
N TYR A 119 2.61 -4.50 7.69
CA TYR A 119 1.60 -5.55 7.79
C TYR A 119 1.68 -6.33 9.12
N LYS A 120 2.88 -6.63 9.61
CA LYS A 120 3.08 -7.25 10.93
C LYS A 120 2.72 -6.34 12.10
N ASN A 121 3.10 -5.06 12.03
CA ASN A 121 2.77 -4.09 13.08
C ASN A 121 1.26 -3.85 13.13
N TYR A 122 0.56 -4.07 12.02
CA TYR A 122 -0.90 -4.13 11.95
C TYR A 122 -1.49 -5.23 12.86
N SER A 123 -0.69 -6.25 13.23
CA SER A 123 -1.12 -7.40 14.05
C SER A 123 -0.50 -7.43 15.45
N ALA A 124 0.42 -6.53 15.81
CA ALA A 124 1.18 -6.59 17.08
C ALA A 124 1.39 -5.20 17.70
N ALA A 125 0.50 -4.80 18.59
CA ALA A 125 0.59 -3.55 19.32
C ALA A 125 1.72 -3.52 20.37
N LYS A 126 2.50 -2.41 20.40
CA LYS A 126 3.28 -1.98 21.57
C LYS A 126 2.69 -0.70 22.13
N PRO A 127 2.55 -0.56 23.47
CA PRO A 127 1.93 0.62 24.06
C PRO A 127 2.89 1.80 24.06
N GLN A 128 2.54 2.91 23.40
CA GLN A 128 3.01 4.26 23.73
C GLN A 128 2.18 5.36 23.04
N GLU A 129 1.71 6.32 23.86
CA GLU A 129 1.23 7.67 23.60
C GLU A 129 0.12 7.88 22.55
N ARG A 130 -1.06 8.28 23.00
CA ARG A 130 -2.30 8.52 22.25
C ARG A 130 -2.64 7.43 21.25
N GLU A 131 -3.23 6.37 21.74
CA GLU A 131 -3.62 5.21 20.91
C GLU A 131 -4.88 5.47 20.09
N THR A 132 -5.60 6.55 20.37
CA THR A 132 -6.85 6.89 19.70
C THR A 132 -6.89 8.35 19.25
N PHE A 133 -7.58 8.60 18.15
CA PHE A 133 -7.92 9.92 17.68
C PHE A 133 -9.40 9.96 17.31
N GLU A 134 -10.07 11.06 17.71
CA GLU A 134 -11.47 11.28 17.35
C GLU A 134 -11.67 12.74 16.93
N SER A 135 -12.25 12.96 15.77
CA SER A 135 -12.66 14.25 15.25
C SER A 135 -13.65 14.10 14.09
N LYS A 136 -14.69 14.92 14.08
CA LYS A 136 -15.68 15.00 12.98
C LYS A 136 -16.32 13.68 12.59
N GLY A 137 -16.51 12.78 13.56
CA GLY A 137 -17.06 11.45 13.36
C GLY A 137 -16.04 10.40 12.90
N LEU A 138 -14.80 10.80 12.62
CA LEU A 138 -13.69 9.87 12.41
C LEU A 138 -13.19 9.41 13.79
N TYR A 139 -13.18 8.10 14.00
CA TYR A 139 -12.47 7.44 15.09
C TYR A 139 -11.41 6.52 14.55
N ILE A 140 -10.21 6.59 15.09
CA ILE A 140 -9.09 5.72 14.72
C ILE A 140 -8.40 5.23 15.99
N ASN A 141 -8.17 3.93 16.08
CA ASN A 141 -7.44 3.27 17.16
C ASN A 141 -6.19 2.62 16.58
N ARG A 142 -5.02 3.12 17.01
CA ARG A 142 -3.72 2.62 16.53
C ARG A 142 -3.43 1.22 17.03
N GLN A 143 -3.82 0.92 18.25
CA GLN A 143 -3.53 -0.37 18.90
C GLN A 143 -4.33 -1.50 18.25
N GLU A 144 -5.61 -1.25 18.00
CA GLU A 144 -6.50 -2.21 17.35
C GLU A 144 -6.44 -2.14 15.83
N HIS A 145 -5.75 -1.12 15.26
CA HIS A 145 -5.72 -0.82 13.83
C HIS A 145 -7.13 -0.69 13.23
N THR A 146 -8.05 -0.12 13.99
CA THR A 146 -9.43 0.08 13.56
C THR A 146 -9.69 1.53 13.18
N VAL A 147 -10.53 1.72 12.18
CA VAL A 147 -11.02 3.01 11.74
C VAL A 147 -12.54 2.92 11.60
N SER A 148 -13.25 3.90 12.11
CA SER A 148 -14.66 4.09 11.81
C SER A 148 -14.96 5.55 11.48
N LEU A 149 -16.02 5.74 10.71
CA LEU A 149 -16.57 7.06 10.39
C LEU A 149 -18.06 7.06 10.72
N PHE A 150 -18.47 7.88 11.70
CA PHE A 150 -19.83 7.87 12.26
C PHE A 150 -20.27 6.45 12.68
N ASP A 151 -19.40 5.75 13.40
CA ASP A 151 -19.53 4.38 13.88
C ASP A 151 -19.56 3.28 12.78
N GLU A 152 -19.51 3.66 11.51
CA GLU A 152 -19.39 2.72 10.39
C GLU A 152 -17.93 2.32 10.18
N PRO A 153 -17.59 1.02 10.15
CA PRO A 153 -16.22 0.56 9.98
C PRO A 153 -15.68 0.92 8.59
N VAL A 154 -14.43 1.38 8.55
CA VAL A 154 -13.71 1.72 7.32
C VAL A 154 -12.50 0.82 7.17
N ILE A 155 -12.46 0.02 6.10
CA ILE A 155 -11.37 -0.93 5.83
C ILE A 155 -10.27 -0.23 5.05
N LEU A 156 -9.11 -0.05 5.69
CA LEU A 156 -7.92 0.51 5.08
C LEU A 156 -6.85 -0.56 4.86
N THR A 157 -5.99 -0.37 3.84
CA THR A 157 -4.74 -1.14 3.76
C THR A 157 -3.75 -0.64 4.84
N PRO A 158 -2.72 -1.42 5.19
CA PRO A 158 -1.72 -0.99 6.18
C PRO A 158 -1.08 0.37 5.82
N THR A 159 -0.77 0.60 4.54
CA THR A 159 -0.20 1.87 4.08
C THR A 159 -1.18 3.03 4.24
N GLU A 160 -2.45 2.83 3.89
CA GLU A 160 -3.49 3.84 4.06
C GLU A 160 -3.74 4.18 5.53
N PHE A 161 -3.71 3.16 6.39
CA PHE A 161 -3.85 3.34 7.83
C PHE A 161 -2.70 4.17 8.41
N GLU A 162 -1.44 3.84 8.06
CA GLU A 162 -0.27 4.58 8.55
C GLU A 162 -0.28 6.05 8.07
N ILE A 163 -0.70 6.32 6.83
CA ILE A 163 -0.86 7.68 6.33
C ILE A 163 -1.92 8.43 7.13
N LEU A 164 -3.10 7.84 7.30
CA LEU A 164 -4.21 8.47 8.04
C LEU A 164 -3.82 8.71 9.50
N TRP A 165 -3.19 7.72 10.14
CA TRP A 165 -2.70 7.84 11.51
C TRP A 165 -1.69 8.99 11.65
N LEU A 166 -0.69 9.06 10.77
CA LEU A 166 0.31 10.14 10.78
C LEU A 166 -0.34 11.53 10.69
N LEU A 167 -1.37 11.68 9.87
CA LEU A 167 -2.11 12.94 9.76
C LEU A 167 -2.94 13.24 11.03
N CYS A 168 -3.55 12.23 11.64
CA CYS A 168 -4.30 12.36 12.89
C CYS A 168 -3.39 12.67 14.08
N GLU A 169 -2.24 12.03 14.18
CA GLU A 169 -1.22 12.32 15.20
C GLU A 169 -0.72 13.76 15.12
N ASN A 170 -0.64 14.33 13.91
CA ASN A 170 -0.28 15.71 13.63
C ASN A 170 -1.49 16.62 13.42
N ALA A 171 -2.67 16.25 13.93
CA ALA A 171 -3.90 17.00 13.69
C ALA A 171 -3.77 18.50 14.01
N GLY A 172 -4.24 19.33 13.09
CA GLY A 172 -4.11 20.79 13.13
C GLY A 172 -2.86 21.32 12.42
N ASN A 173 -1.84 20.48 12.18
CA ASN A 173 -0.62 20.86 11.47
C ASN A 173 -0.63 20.28 10.04
N VAL A 174 0.10 20.94 9.14
CA VAL A 174 0.29 20.43 7.77
C VAL A 174 1.47 19.47 7.77
N VAL A 175 1.28 18.29 7.19
CA VAL A 175 2.34 17.33 6.94
C VAL A 175 2.64 17.33 5.44
N SER A 176 3.89 17.57 5.06
CA SER A 176 4.29 17.60 3.65
C SER A 176 4.23 16.20 3.01
N SER A 177 4.02 16.13 1.70
CA SER A 177 4.06 14.86 0.96
C SER A 177 5.38 14.12 1.14
N GLU A 178 6.49 14.85 1.16
CA GLU A 178 7.82 14.34 1.45
C GLU A 178 7.86 13.67 2.84
N LYS A 179 7.42 14.39 3.88
CA LYS A 179 7.39 13.86 5.24
C LYS A 179 6.48 12.64 5.39
N ILE A 180 5.33 12.63 4.71
CA ILE A 180 4.45 11.46 4.69
C ILE A 180 5.18 10.28 4.06
N PHE A 181 5.80 10.48 2.88
CA PHE A 181 6.52 9.44 2.18
C PHE A 181 7.66 8.88 3.04
N GLU A 182 8.58 9.70 3.49
CA GLU A 182 9.72 9.30 4.32
C GLU A 182 9.30 8.56 5.59
N THR A 183 8.22 9.04 6.24
CA THR A 183 7.74 8.41 7.48
C THR A 183 7.10 7.06 7.23
N VAL A 184 6.28 6.93 6.18
CA VAL A 184 5.53 5.72 5.89
C VAL A 184 6.38 4.72 5.13
N TRP A 185 7.10 5.11 4.07
CA TRP A 185 7.93 4.19 3.30
C TRP A 185 9.31 3.98 3.91
N LYS A 186 9.78 4.92 4.74
CA LYS A 186 11.12 4.92 5.37
C LYS A 186 12.27 4.92 4.35
N GLU A 187 12.04 5.63 3.27
CA GLU A 187 12.96 5.85 2.16
C GLU A 187 13.07 7.35 1.88
N ASP A 188 14.18 7.75 1.26
CA ASP A 188 14.35 9.13 0.80
C ASP A 188 13.32 9.46 -0.28
N TYR A 189 12.79 10.66 -0.21
CA TYR A 189 11.82 11.15 -1.16
C TYR A 189 12.49 11.50 -2.50
N LEU A 190 12.54 10.53 -3.41
CA LEU A 190 13.04 10.70 -4.76
C LEU A 190 11.87 10.91 -5.73
N ASP A 191 11.37 12.15 -5.81
CA ASP A 191 10.38 12.62 -6.81
C ASP A 191 9.10 11.78 -6.98
N SER A 192 8.62 11.17 -5.90
CA SER A 192 7.43 10.32 -5.88
C SER A 192 6.16 11.07 -5.45
N ASN A 193 6.00 12.32 -5.91
CA ASN A 193 4.86 13.20 -5.57
C ASN A 193 3.48 12.55 -5.77
N ASN A 194 3.37 11.64 -6.73
CA ASN A 194 2.11 11.03 -7.09
C ASN A 194 1.68 9.90 -6.15
N THR A 195 2.62 9.19 -5.51
CA THR A 195 2.30 8.06 -4.62
C THR A 195 1.46 8.49 -3.43
N VAL A 196 1.90 9.50 -2.70
CA VAL A 196 1.15 10.04 -1.53
C VAL A 196 -0.21 10.56 -1.96
N MET A 197 -0.27 11.33 -3.05
CA MET A 197 -1.52 11.90 -3.57
C MET A 197 -2.56 10.82 -3.87
N VAL A 198 -2.16 9.72 -4.47
CA VAL A 198 -3.07 8.62 -4.80
C VAL A 198 -3.58 7.92 -3.55
N HIS A 199 -2.73 7.63 -2.57
CA HIS A 199 -3.17 7.06 -1.29
C HIS A 199 -4.13 8.00 -0.55
N ILE A 200 -3.86 9.31 -0.52
CA ILE A 200 -4.78 10.30 0.05
C ILE A 200 -6.15 10.25 -0.66
N ARG A 201 -6.16 10.15 -2.00
CA ARG A 201 -7.42 10.01 -2.75
C ARG A 201 -8.17 8.75 -2.34
N ARG A 202 -7.52 7.59 -2.29
CA ARG A 202 -8.12 6.32 -1.87
C ARG A 202 -8.67 6.36 -0.45
N ILE A 203 -7.93 6.95 0.49
CA ILE A 203 -8.40 7.14 1.87
C ILE A 203 -9.68 8.00 1.87
N ARG A 204 -9.70 9.11 1.12
CA ARG A 204 -10.89 9.95 0.99
C ARG A 204 -12.08 9.21 0.39
N ASP A 205 -11.85 8.42 -0.66
CA ASP A 205 -12.90 7.61 -1.29
C ASP A 205 -13.49 6.60 -0.29
N LYS A 206 -12.65 5.93 0.52
CA LYS A 206 -13.08 5.01 1.59
C LYS A 206 -13.79 5.72 2.73
N LEU A 207 -13.37 6.95 3.07
CA LEU A 207 -14.06 7.82 4.02
C LEU A 207 -15.30 8.50 3.42
N LYS A 208 -15.67 8.19 2.17
CA LYS A 208 -16.81 8.80 1.45
C LYS A 208 -16.76 10.33 1.44
N GLU A 209 -15.55 10.91 1.38
CA GLU A 209 -15.38 12.35 1.35
C GLU A 209 -15.72 12.95 -0.01
N PRO A 210 -16.36 14.11 -0.06
CA PRO A 210 -16.65 14.78 -1.34
C PRO A 210 -15.35 15.22 -2.03
N PRO A 211 -15.13 14.88 -3.32
CA PRO A 211 -13.84 15.14 -4.00
C PRO A 211 -13.43 16.62 -4.05
N ARG A 212 -14.39 17.54 -4.16
CA ARG A 212 -14.12 18.98 -4.27
C ARG A 212 -13.97 19.70 -2.93
N ASN A 213 -14.53 19.15 -1.86
CA ASN A 213 -14.48 19.78 -0.53
C ASN A 213 -14.38 18.73 0.57
N PRO A 214 -13.25 18.03 0.68
CA PRO A 214 -13.04 17.02 1.71
C PRO A 214 -13.12 17.66 3.11
N LYS A 215 -13.75 16.96 4.05
CA LYS A 215 -14.01 17.49 5.39
C LYS A 215 -12.96 17.05 6.41
N ILE A 216 -12.41 15.85 6.25
CA ILE A 216 -11.46 15.25 7.20
C ILE A 216 -10.03 15.54 6.77
N ILE A 217 -9.63 15.08 5.59
CA ILE A 217 -8.28 15.30 5.08
C ILE A 217 -8.28 16.52 4.14
N LYS A 218 -7.71 17.63 4.57
CA LYS A 218 -7.58 18.87 3.79
C LYS A 218 -6.29 18.87 2.97
N THR A 219 -6.36 19.35 1.73
CA THR A 219 -5.17 19.66 0.92
C THR A 219 -4.74 21.08 1.21
N VAL A 220 -3.48 21.28 1.52
CA VAL A 220 -2.83 22.60 1.57
C VAL A 220 -1.94 22.68 0.34
N TRP A 221 -2.43 23.39 -0.68
CA TRP A 221 -1.81 23.46 -1.99
C TRP A 221 -0.35 23.89 -1.93
N GLY A 222 0.52 23.17 -2.61
CA GLY A 222 1.97 23.40 -2.63
C GLY A 222 2.71 23.03 -1.35
N VAL A 223 2.02 22.52 -0.30
CA VAL A 223 2.63 22.20 0.99
C VAL A 223 2.40 20.74 1.40
N GLY A 224 1.15 20.26 1.40
CA GLY A 224 0.85 18.89 1.84
C GLY A 224 -0.60 18.69 2.28
N TYR A 225 -0.78 17.88 3.31
CA TYR A 225 -2.09 17.47 3.80
C TYR A 225 -2.21 17.70 5.32
N LYS A 226 -3.43 17.87 5.81
CA LYS A 226 -3.73 17.94 7.23
C LYS A 226 -5.09 17.36 7.57
N VAL A 227 -5.21 16.83 8.77
CA VAL A 227 -6.48 16.58 9.47
C VAL A 227 -6.70 17.72 10.46
N GLU A 228 -7.91 18.27 10.52
CA GLU A 228 -8.25 19.30 11.51
C GLU A 228 -8.61 18.66 12.85
N LYS A 229 -8.32 19.40 13.94
CA LYS A 229 -8.72 19.00 15.30
C LYS A 229 -10.21 19.08 15.50
#